data_8ebfdf49beb6049c4cf7adf6f1d7e5e0
#
_entry.id   8ebfdf49beb6049c4cf7adf6f1d7e5e0
#
_cell.length_a   1.000
_cell.length_b   1.000
_cell.length_c   1.000
_cell.angle_alpha   90.00
_cell.angle_beta   90.00
_cell.angle_gamma   90.00
#
_symmetry.space_group_name_H-M   'P 1'
#
loop_
_entity.id
_entity.type
_entity.pdbx_description
1 polymer ?
#
loop_
_entity_poly.entity_id
_entity_poly.type
_entity_poly.pdbx_seq_one_letter_code
_entity_poly.pdbx_strand_id
1 'polypeptide(L)'
;NTLKMRIRKVRQKENIRVLFAVAETATWKNDTLYKAMLKHPRFTPLLLILPDEQKEANLSKEEVDLCFDFFCKRGYACSYPYQNGKLINIRKVLKPDIIFYQKPYKAYPRSLLYYKNMNALFCYTNYAFHSLLEEWANENAFFRLVWQNYYENESAYADLKKKFSEVSSNVVVTGLPVTDLFLNRKKHEDRWKETD
;
A
#
# COMPACT_ATOMS: atom_id res chain seq x y z
N ASN A 1 16.60 -3.44 16.17
CA ASN A 1 16.38 -4.48 15.16
C ASN A 1 16.74 -3.97 13.78
N THR A 2 17.82 -4.50 13.20
CA THR A 2 18.23 -4.14 11.85
C THR A 2 17.22 -4.69 10.82
N LEU A 3 17.16 -4.10 9.64
CA LEU A 3 16.32 -4.56 8.53
C LEU A 3 16.56 -6.05 8.21
N LYS A 4 17.82 -6.47 8.17
CA LYS A 4 18.20 -7.88 7.93
C LYS A 4 17.57 -8.86 8.94
N MET A 5 17.51 -8.49 10.23
CA MET A 5 16.88 -9.34 11.26
C MET A 5 15.36 -9.43 11.06
N ARG A 6 14.71 -8.33 10.68
CA ARG A 6 13.27 -8.32 10.38
C ARG A 6 12.95 -9.21 9.18
N ILE A 7 13.71 -9.09 8.10
CA ILE A 7 13.56 -9.93 6.91
C ILE A 7 13.70 -11.41 7.29
N ARG A 8 14.76 -11.77 8.03
CA ARG A 8 14.98 -13.16 8.48
C ARG A 8 13.79 -13.68 9.29
N LYS A 9 13.30 -12.87 10.24
CA LYS A 9 12.14 -13.21 11.08
C LYS A 9 10.88 -13.46 10.25
N VAL A 10 10.58 -12.59 9.28
CA VAL A 10 9.40 -12.74 8.42
C VAL A 10 9.54 -13.97 7.52
N ARG A 11 10.71 -14.22 6.95
CA ARG A 11 10.95 -15.39 6.09
C ARG A 11 10.70 -16.75 6.79
N GLN A 12 10.90 -16.82 8.10
CA GLN A 12 10.71 -18.04 8.89
C GLN A 12 9.25 -18.29 9.29
N LYS A 13 8.35 -17.33 9.06
CA LYS A 13 6.93 -17.49 9.44
C LYS A 13 6.18 -18.37 8.44
N GLU A 14 5.37 -19.27 8.96
CA GLU A 14 4.39 -20.02 8.17
C GLU A 14 3.25 -19.13 7.69
N ASN A 15 2.80 -18.21 8.55
CA ASN A 15 1.77 -17.22 8.21
C ASN A 15 2.35 -15.80 8.32
N ILE A 16 2.30 -15.06 7.21
CA ILE A 16 2.76 -13.68 7.07
C ILE A 16 1.55 -12.78 6.95
N ARG A 17 1.35 -11.91 7.95
CA ARG A 17 0.27 -10.92 7.97
C ARG A 17 0.67 -9.71 7.13
N VAL A 18 -0.06 -9.47 6.05
CA VAL A 18 0.19 -8.36 5.14
C VAL A 18 -0.92 -7.33 5.28
N LEU A 19 -0.55 -6.11 5.61
CA LEU A 19 -1.47 -5.00 5.77
C LEU A 19 -1.34 -4.04 4.59
N PHE A 20 -2.44 -3.71 3.95
CA PHE A 20 -2.51 -2.66 2.94
C PHE A 20 -3.17 -1.42 3.55
N ALA A 21 -2.43 -0.32 3.59
CA ALA A 21 -2.92 0.97 4.08
C ALA A 21 -3.73 1.68 2.98
N VAL A 22 -5.03 1.84 3.17
CA VAL A 22 -5.96 2.39 2.18
C VAL A 22 -6.71 3.57 2.79
N ALA A 23 -6.57 4.76 2.21
CA ALA A 23 -7.31 5.96 2.63
C ALA A 23 -8.49 6.27 1.70
N GLU A 24 -8.43 5.85 0.43
CA GLU A 24 -9.43 6.16 -0.57
C GLU A 24 -9.61 4.99 -1.54
N THR A 25 -10.84 4.76 -1.99
CA THR A 25 -11.11 3.71 -2.99
C THR A 25 -10.43 3.99 -4.32
N ALA A 26 -10.35 5.25 -4.74
CA ALA A 26 -9.73 5.67 -5.99
C ALA A 26 -8.22 5.37 -6.07
N THR A 27 -7.53 5.37 -4.93
CA THR A 27 -6.10 5.07 -4.86
C THR A 27 -5.79 3.57 -4.77
N TRP A 28 -6.80 2.70 -4.64
CA TRP A 28 -6.59 1.25 -4.59
C TRP A 28 -6.17 0.69 -5.94
N LYS A 29 -4.91 0.30 -6.05
CA LYS A 29 -4.30 -0.25 -7.28
C LYS A 29 -3.67 -1.64 -7.08
N ASN A 30 -3.77 -2.21 -5.87
CA ASN A 30 -3.12 -3.46 -5.52
C ASN A 30 -4.08 -4.68 -5.54
N ASP A 31 -5.17 -4.63 -6.29
CA ASP A 31 -6.18 -5.70 -6.32
C ASP A 31 -5.60 -7.06 -6.74
N THR A 32 -4.82 -7.08 -7.82
CA THR A 32 -4.21 -8.33 -8.32
C THR A 32 -3.18 -8.88 -7.35
N LEU A 33 -2.38 -8.01 -6.73
CA LEU A 33 -1.43 -8.39 -5.69
C LEU A 33 -2.15 -8.96 -4.45
N TYR A 34 -3.21 -8.29 -3.97
CA TYR A 34 -4.01 -8.76 -2.85
C TYR A 34 -4.60 -10.16 -3.13
N LYS A 35 -5.22 -10.33 -4.30
CA LYS A 35 -5.82 -11.60 -4.71
C LYS A 35 -4.78 -12.72 -4.89
N ALA A 36 -3.59 -12.41 -5.38
CA ALA A 36 -2.50 -13.35 -5.47
C ALA A 36 -2.02 -13.81 -4.08
N MET A 37 -1.88 -12.87 -3.14
CA MET A 37 -1.54 -13.20 -1.76
C MET A 37 -2.63 -14.02 -1.07
N LEU A 38 -3.91 -13.73 -1.31
CA LEU A 38 -5.03 -14.48 -0.73
C LEU A 38 -5.03 -15.96 -1.17
N LYS A 39 -4.57 -16.24 -2.39
CA LYS A 39 -4.43 -17.61 -2.92
C LYS A 39 -3.19 -18.34 -2.39
N HIS A 40 -2.22 -17.62 -1.85
CA HIS A 40 -0.97 -18.21 -1.40
C HIS A 40 -1.05 -18.60 0.09
N PRO A 41 -0.73 -19.85 0.47
CA PRO A 41 -0.99 -20.37 1.82
C PRO A 41 -0.26 -19.64 2.95
N ARG A 42 0.84 -18.95 2.62
CA ARG A 42 1.64 -18.24 3.62
C ARG A 42 1.20 -16.81 3.91
N PHE A 43 0.32 -16.22 3.11
CA PHE A 43 -0.05 -14.82 3.30
C PHE A 43 -1.48 -14.67 3.81
N THR A 44 -1.64 -13.76 4.75
CA THR A 44 -2.96 -13.30 5.23
C THR A 44 -3.06 -11.79 4.95
N PRO A 45 -3.54 -11.41 3.76
CA PRO A 45 -3.71 -10.01 3.41
C PRO A 45 -4.94 -9.41 4.08
N LEU A 46 -4.82 -8.16 4.53
CA LEU A 46 -5.87 -7.38 5.18
C LEU A 46 -5.78 -5.93 4.71
N LEU A 47 -6.92 -5.32 4.37
CA LEU A 47 -7.02 -3.89 4.14
C LEU A 47 -7.26 -3.17 5.45
N LEU A 48 -6.41 -2.20 5.78
CA LEU A 48 -6.68 -1.26 6.84
C LEU A 48 -7.18 0.04 6.22
N ILE A 49 -8.46 0.33 6.43
CA ILE A 49 -9.06 1.57 5.99
C ILE A 49 -8.63 2.67 6.96
N LEU A 50 -8.27 3.84 6.43
CA LEU A 50 -7.66 4.91 7.20
C LEU A 50 -8.34 6.25 6.95
N PRO A 51 -8.45 7.11 7.97
CA PRO A 51 -8.77 8.51 7.74
C PRO A 51 -7.60 9.19 7.01
N ASP A 52 -7.92 10.13 6.14
CA ASP A 52 -6.96 11.06 5.58
C ASP A 52 -6.84 12.29 6.49
N GLU A 53 -5.71 12.43 7.18
CA GLU A 53 -5.51 13.56 8.12
C GLU A 53 -5.37 14.93 7.42
N GLN A 54 -5.28 14.97 6.11
CA GLN A 54 -5.26 16.23 5.35
C GLN A 54 -6.66 16.80 5.12
N LYS A 55 -7.70 16.03 5.43
CA LYS A 55 -9.11 16.43 5.26
C LYS A 55 -9.71 16.85 6.61
N GLU A 56 -10.76 17.62 6.56
CA GLU A 56 -11.56 17.96 7.75
C GLU A 56 -12.06 16.69 8.45
N ALA A 57 -12.06 16.68 9.79
CA ALA A 57 -12.28 15.47 10.58
C ALA A 57 -13.61 14.76 10.28
N ASN A 58 -14.67 15.52 9.97
CA ASN A 58 -15.99 14.94 9.63
C ASN A 58 -16.00 14.30 8.24
N LEU A 59 -15.45 14.97 7.23
CA LEU A 59 -15.32 14.42 5.88
C LEU A 59 -14.45 13.17 5.87
N SER A 60 -13.37 13.19 6.64
CA SER A 60 -12.49 12.03 6.76
C SER A 60 -13.20 10.81 7.35
N LYS A 61 -14.13 11.00 8.30
CA LYS A 61 -14.90 9.89 8.88
C LYS A 61 -15.90 9.31 7.89
N GLU A 62 -16.67 10.14 7.21
CA GLU A 62 -17.63 9.69 6.18
C GLU A 62 -16.92 8.92 5.06
N GLU A 63 -15.76 9.39 4.61
CA GLU A 63 -14.96 8.70 3.60
C GLU A 63 -14.43 7.36 4.11
N VAL A 64 -14.05 7.26 5.37
CA VAL A 64 -13.65 5.98 5.99
C VAL A 64 -14.80 4.99 5.96
N ASP A 65 -16.02 5.42 6.33
CA ASP A 65 -17.20 4.57 6.34
C ASP A 65 -17.55 4.09 4.92
N LEU A 66 -17.57 5.00 3.94
CA LEU A 66 -17.82 4.69 2.53
C LEU A 66 -16.75 3.74 1.95
N CYS A 67 -15.50 4.00 2.26
CA CYS A 67 -14.38 3.17 1.80
C CYS A 67 -14.43 1.78 2.42
N PHE A 68 -14.71 1.67 3.71
CA PHE A 68 -14.86 0.40 4.41
C PHE A 68 -15.99 -0.42 3.81
N ASP A 69 -17.18 0.16 3.66
CA ASP A 69 -18.35 -0.47 3.05
C ASP A 69 -18.08 -0.93 1.62
N PHE A 70 -17.41 -0.09 0.83
CA PHE A 70 -17.06 -0.42 -0.55
C PHE A 70 -16.24 -1.71 -0.65
N PHE A 71 -15.22 -1.85 0.20
CA PHE A 71 -14.36 -3.03 0.17
C PHE A 71 -15.00 -4.25 0.80
N CYS A 72 -15.72 -4.09 1.91
CA CYS A 72 -16.44 -5.19 2.56
C CYS A 72 -17.49 -5.82 1.63
N LYS A 73 -18.29 -5.00 0.92
CA LYS A 73 -19.29 -5.46 -0.05
C LYS A 73 -18.66 -6.22 -1.23
N ARG A 74 -17.37 -6.00 -1.50
CA ARG A 74 -16.61 -6.71 -2.55
C ARG A 74 -15.83 -7.92 -2.04
N GLY A 75 -16.03 -8.32 -0.79
CA GLY A 75 -15.44 -9.52 -0.21
C GLY A 75 -13.97 -9.37 0.23
N TYR A 76 -13.46 -8.15 0.37
CA TYR A 76 -12.13 -7.95 0.95
C TYR A 76 -12.17 -8.14 2.46
N ALA A 77 -11.13 -8.75 3.02
CA ALA A 77 -10.90 -8.69 4.45
C ALA A 77 -10.48 -7.28 4.84
N CYS A 78 -11.29 -6.59 5.64
CA CYS A 78 -11.08 -5.20 6.01
C CYS A 78 -10.99 -5.03 7.52
N SER A 79 -10.16 -4.10 7.98
CA SER A 79 -10.14 -3.60 9.35
C SER A 79 -10.60 -2.16 9.37
N TYR A 80 -11.57 -1.89 10.23
CA TYR A 80 -11.99 -0.51 10.52
C TYR A 80 -10.95 0.16 11.43
N PRO A 81 -10.64 1.45 11.24
CA PRO A 81 -9.52 2.09 11.94
C PRO A 81 -9.82 2.46 13.38
N TYR A 82 -11.10 2.45 13.79
CA TYR A 82 -11.52 2.86 15.13
C TYR A 82 -12.08 1.70 15.94
N GLN A 83 -11.75 1.70 17.23
CA GLN A 83 -12.36 0.84 18.25
C GLN A 83 -12.71 1.70 19.45
N ASN A 84 -13.97 1.71 19.89
CA ASN A 84 -14.47 2.56 20.97
C ASN A 84 -14.14 4.06 20.77
N GLY A 85 -14.34 4.56 19.53
CA GLY A 85 -14.09 5.95 19.15
C GLY A 85 -12.62 6.37 19.08
N LYS A 86 -11.67 5.45 19.28
CA LYS A 86 -10.22 5.70 19.22
C LYS A 86 -9.58 4.92 18.10
N LEU A 87 -8.56 5.49 17.47
CA LEU A 87 -7.75 4.79 16.49
C LEU A 87 -7.10 3.55 17.09
N ILE A 88 -7.21 2.42 16.38
CA ILE A 88 -6.61 1.15 16.83
C ILE A 88 -5.08 1.26 16.88
N ASN A 89 -4.49 0.56 17.83
CA ASN A 89 -3.05 0.36 17.86
C ASN A 89 -2.69 -0.81 16.92
N ILE A 90 -2.28 -0.49 15.69
CA ILE A 90 -2.00 -1.47 14.63
C ILE A 90 -0.99 -2.52 15.11
N ARG A 91 0.07 -2.09 15.76
CA ARG A 91 1.12 -2.99 16.24
C ARG A 91 0.59 -4.01 17.26
N LYS A 92 -0.37 -3.60 18.11
CA LYS A 92 -0.94 -4.48 19.15
C LYS A 92 -2.10 -5.31 18.62
N VAL A 93 -2.97 -4.72 17.80
CA VAL A 93 -4.22 -5.33 17.34
C VAL A 93 -3.98 -6.18 16.10
N LEU A 94 -3.43 -5.61 15.04
CA LEU A 94 -3.27 -6.27 13.75
C LEU A 94 -1.94 -7.03 13.64
N LYS A 95 -0.90 -6.59 14.34
CA LYS A 95 0.43 -7.23 14.39
C LYS A 95 0.98 -7.57 12.99
N PRO A 96 1.04 -6.61 12.05
CA PRO A 96 1.49 -6.88 10.69
C PRO A 96 2.97 -7.26 10.64
N ASP A 97 3.31 -8.11 9.68
CA ASP A 97 4.68 -8.45 9.31
C ASP A 97 5.18 -7.58 8.16
N ILE A 98 4.28 -7.26 7.25
CA ILE A 98 4.52 -6.40 6.09
C ILE A 98 3.40 -5.37 6.03
N ILE A 99 3.75 -4.11 5.72
CA ILE A 99 2.77 -3.04 5.49
C ILE A 99 3.05 -2.44 4.11
N PHE A 100 2.04 -2.45 3.25
CA PHE A 100 2.05 -1.77 1.96
C PHE A 100 1.45 -0.38 2.10
N TYR A 101 2.22 0.63 1.69
CA TYR A 101 1.81 2.02 1.61
C TYR A 101 1.62 2.42 0.15
N GLN A 102 0.61 3.23 -0.13
CA GLN A 102 0.33 3.80 -1.45
C GLN A 102 0.63 5.29 -1.52
N LYS A 103 0.67 5.96 -0.36
CA LYS A 103 1.01 7.37 -0.21
C LYS A 103 2.24 7.50 0.70
N PRO A 104 3.30 8.22 0.29
CA PRO A 104 4.53 8.35 1.08
C PRO A 104 4.50 9.51 2.07
N TYR A 105 3.52 10.40 1.97
CA TYR A 105 3.42 11.61 2.78
C TYR A 105 2.60 11.40 4.05
N LYS A 106 2.53 12.44 4.87
CA LYS A 106 1.81 12.46 6.16
C LYS A 106 0.27 12.48 6.00
N ALA A 107 -0.27 11.76 5.02
CA ALA A 107 -1.71 11.62 4.84
C ALA A 107 -2.33 10.64 5.85
N TYR A 108 -1.52 9.87 6.53
CA TYR A 108 -1.96 8.85 7.47
C TYR A 108 -1.86 9.32 8.92
N PRO A 109 -2.76 8.84 9.82
CA PRO A 109 -2.66 9.09 11.25
C PRO A 109 -1.29 8.72 11.83
N ARG A 110 -0.83 9.48 12.82
CA ARG A 110 0.49 9.25 13.45
C ARG A 110 0.71 7.83 13.95
N SER A 111 -0.35 7.15 14.41
CA SER A 111 -0.27 5.75 14.85
C SER A 111 0.08 4.79 13.71
N LEU A 112 -0.14 5.20 12.47
CA LEU A 112 0.04 4.45 11.24
C LEU A 112 1.32 4.78 10.51
N LEU A 113 2.00 5.85 10.92
CA LEU A 113 3.26 6.21 10.32
C LEU A 113 4.31 5.13 10.53
N TYR A 114 5.15 4.95 9.54
CA TYR A 114 6.19 3.92 9.49
C TYR A 114 7.04 3.83 10.75
N TYR A 115 7.44 4.95 11.35
CA TYR A 115 8.28 4.96 12.56
C TYR A 115 7.60 4.37 13.81
N LYS A 116 6.27 4.30 13.85
CA LYS A 116 5.52 3.63 14.93
C LYS A 116 5.43 2.12 14.74
N ASN A 117 5.64 1.65 13.53
CA ASN A 117 5.49 0.24 13.14
C ASN A 117 6.82 -0.42 12.71
N MET A 118 7.94 0.06 13.23
CA MET A 118 9.31 -0.39 12.88
C MET A 118 9.59 -1.89 13.11
N ASN A 119 8.67 -2.63 13.67
CA ASN A 119 8.74 -4.09 13.75
C ASN A 119 8.27 -4.81 12.46
N ALA A 120 7.55 -4.13 11.58
CA ALA A 120 7.12 -4.64 10.28
C ALA A 120 8.13 -4.27 9.18
N LEU A 121 8.05 -4.96 8.05
CA LEU A 121 8.69 -4.57 6.79
C LEU A 121 7.75 -3.60 6.05
N PHE A 122 8.31 -2.56 5.46
CA PHE A 122 7.53 -1.58 4.70
C PHE A 122 7.74 -1.78 3.22
N CYS A 123 6.64 -1.81 2.48
CA CYS A 123 6.62 -1.83 1.03
C CYS A 123 5.89 -0.59 0.53
N TYR A 124 6.32 -0.08 -0.59
CA TYR A 124 5.65 1.02 -1.26
C TYR A 124 5.27 0.63 -2.68
N THR A 125 4.00 0.80 -2.99
CA THR A 125 3.46 0.66 -4.35
C THR A 125 2.76 1.96 -4.68
N ASN A 126 3.25 2.68 -5.70
CA ASN A 126 2.62 3.92 -6.09
C ASN A 126 1.19 3.68 -6.63
N TYR A 127 0.29 4.61 -6.38
CA TYR A 127 -1.08 4.58 -6.93
C TYR A 127 -1.17 5.20 -8.35
N ALA A 128 -0.09 5.83 -8.81
CA ALA A 128 0.03 6.46 -10.13
C ALA A 128 1.39 6.12 -10.75
N PHE A 129 1.55 6.38 -12.05
CA PHE A 129 2.85 6.25 -12.73
C PHE A 129 3.84 7.29 -12.22
N HIS A 130 5.13 6.93 -12.15
CA HIS A 130 6.21 7.86 -11.86
C HIS A 130 6.54 8.71 -13.10
N SER A 131 5.61 9.57 -13.50
CA SER A 131 5.80 10.45 -14.67
C SER A 131 6.78 11.60 -14.40
N LEU A 132 6.89 12.01 -13.14
CA LEU A 132 7.79 13.07 -12.67
C LEU A 132 8.45 12.62 -11.37
N LEU A 133 9.79 12.62 -11.36
CA LEU A 133 10.56 12.46 -10.14
C LEU A 133 10.60 13.81 -9.42
N GLU A 134 9.74 13.98 -8.45
CA GLU A 134 9.72 15.17 -7.63
C GLU A 134 10.81 15.09 -6.55
N GLU A 135 11.61 16.13 -6.44
CA GLU A 135 12.73 16.18 -5.49
C GLU A 135 12.29 15.95 -4.03
N TRP A 136 11.12 16.49 -3.66
CA TRP A 136 10.55 16.32 -2.32
C TRP A 136 10.30 14.84 -1.94
N ALA A 137 10.00 13.99 -2.91
CA ALA A 137 9.77 12.58 -2.66
C ALA A 137 11.05 11.87 -2.19
N ASN A 138 12.19 12.32 -2.66
CA ASN A 138 13.50 11.70 -2.40
C ASN A 138 14.15 12.20 -1.11
N GLU A 139 13.80 13.39 -0.65
CA GLU A 139 14.19 13.90 0.66
C GLU A 139 13.42 13.23 1.80
N ASN A 140 12.34 12.53 1.50
CA ASN A 140 11.50 11.91 2.51
C ASN A 140 12.20 10.68 3.12
N ALA A 141 12.42 10.71 4.43
CA ALA A 141 13.00 9.61 5.19
C ALA A 141 12.24 8.27 5.01
N PHE A 142 10.98 8.31 4.59
CA PHE A 142 10.18 7.14 4.29
C PHE A 142 10.85 6.24 3.25
N PHE A 143 11.32 6.78 2.12
CA PHE A 143 11.95 5.99 1.05
C PHE A 143 13.26 5.32 1.48
N ARG A 144 13.97 5.90 2.45
CA ARG A 144 15.17 5.28 3.04
C ARG A 144 14.84 4.14 4.00
N LEU A 145 13.63 4.10 4.54
CA LEU A 145 13.18 3.09 5.51
C LEU A 145 12.34 1.97 4.88
N VAL A 146 11.85 2.19 3.67
CA VAL A 146 11.11 1.17 2.90
C VAL A 146 12.04 0.00 2.60
N TRP A 147 11.57 -1.21 2.87
CA TRP A 147 12.28 -2.43 2.52
C TRP A 147 12.31 -2.64 1.01
N GLN A 148 11.15 -2.49 0.34
CA GLN A 148 11.03 -2.56 -1.11
C GLN A 148 10.13 -1.46 -1.64
N ASN A 149 10.62 -0.77 -2.64
CA ASN A 149 9.92 0.26 -3.40
C ASN A 149 9.69 -0.27 -4.82
N TYR A 150 8.42 -0.49 -5.17
CA TYR A 150 8.05 -1.12 -6.43
C TYR A 150 7.83 -0.09 -7.51
N TYR A 151 8.57 -0.25 -8.63
CA TYR A 151 8.53 0.62 -9.79
C TYR A 151 7.89 -0.08 -10.98
N GLU A 152 7.27 0.73 -11.82
CA GLU A 152 6.51 0.25 -12.98
C GLU A 152 7.40 -0.18 -14.16
N ASN A 153 8.58 0.43 -14.33
CA ASN A 153 9.45 0.14 -15.48
C ASN A 153 10.91 0.52 -15.21
N GLU A 154 11.80 -0.02 -16.05
CA GLU A 154 13.25 0.21 -15.96
C GLU A 154 13.65 1.66 -16.25
N SER A 155 12.90 2.38 -17.08
CA SER A 155 13.20 3.79 -17.39
C SER A 155 13.03 4.67 -16.16
N ALA A 156 11.90 4.53 -15.45
CA ALA A 156 11.66 5.26 -14.19
C ALA A 156 12.70 4.91 -13.11
N TYR A 157 13.12 3.64 -13.06
CA TYR A 157 14.19 3.23 -12.14
C TYR A 157 15.55 3.82 -12.53
N ALA A 158 15.89 3.86 -13.81
CA ALA A 158 17.14 4.43 -14.29
C ALA A 158 17.23 5.94 -14.00
N ASP A 159 16.12 6.66 -14.17
CA ASP A 159 16.03 8.08 -13.83
C ASP A 159 16.19 8.33 -12.32
N LEU A 160 15.54 7.51 -11.48
CA LEU A 160 15.74 7.56 -10.04
C LEU A 160 17.19 7.33 -9.66
N LYS A 161 17.80 6.28 -10.19
CA LYS A 161 19.19 5.91 -9.90
C LYS A 161 20.18 7.01 -10.31
N LYS A 162 19.92 7.67 -11.43
CA LYS A 162 20.75 8.78 -11.93
C LYS A 162 20.66 10.01 -11.01
N LYS A 163 19.47 10.35 -10.54
CA LYS A 163 19.22 11.55 -9.76
C LYS A 163 19.41 11.34 -8.24
N PHE A 164 19.05 10.16 -7.73
CA PHE A 164 18.94 9.87 -6.29
C PHE A 164 19.44 8.46 -5.96
N SER A 165 20.73 8.23 -6.17
CA SER A 165 21.34 6.90 -6.01
C SER A 165 21.15 6.31 -4.60
N GLU A 166 21.08 7.15 -3.56
CA GLU A 166 20.95 6.74 -2.16
C GLU A 166 19.59 6.10 -1.81
N VAL A 167 18.54 6.37 -2.60
CA VAL A 167 17.20 5.77 -2.40
C VAL A 167 16.86 4.72 -3.47
N SER A 168 17.79 4.40 -4.36
CA SER A 168 17.58 3.45 -5.45
C SER A 168 17.88 2.00 -5.06
N SER A 169 18.59 1.76 -3.97
CA SER A 169 19.08 0.43 -3.58
C SER A 169 17.97 -0.54 -3.13
N ASN A 170 16.79 -0.05 -2.79
CA ASN A 170 15.63 -0.83 -2.36
C ASN A 170 14.52 -0.87 -3.41
N VAL A 171 14.78 -0.37 -4.61
CA VAL A 171 13.84 -0.41 -5.74
C VAL A 171 13.82 -1.79 -6.39
N VAL A 172 12.61 -2.24 -6.72
CA VAL A 172 12.36 -3.46 -7.49
C VAL A 172 11.39 -3.12 -8.62
N VAL A 173 11.79 -3.40 -9.84
CA VAL A 173 10.92 -3.19 -11.01
C VAL A 173 10.03 -4.41 -11.20
N THR A 174 8.72 -4.21 -11.12
CA THR A 174 7.71 -5.28 -11.19
C THR A 174 6.54 -4.97 -12.11
N GLY A 175 6.46 -3.74 -12.62
CA GLY A 175 5.23 -3.23 -13.18
C GLY A 175 4.28 -2.69 -12.08
N LEU A 176 3.17 -2.10 -12.49
CA LEU A 176 2.10 -1.69 -11.59
C LEU A 176 0.98 -2.73 -11.59
N PRO A 177 0.48 -3.17 -10.43
CA PRO A 177 -0.59 -4.18 -10.35
C PRO A 177 -1.86 -3.78 -11.11
N VAL A 178 -2.15 -2.49 -11.24
CA VAL A 178 -3.32 -2.00 -11.99
C VAL A 178 -3.23 -2.31 -13.49
N THR A 179 -2.03 -2.47 -14.05
CA THR A 179 -1.85 -2.78 -15.48
C THR A 179 -2.29 -4.19 -15.83
N ASP A 180 -2.37 -5.10 -14.86
CA ASP A 180 -2.86 -6.47 -15.06
C ASP A 180 -4.31 -6.49 -15.56
N LEU A 181 -5.09 -5.46 -15.24
CA LEU A 181 -6.46 -5.33 -15.73
C LEU A 181 -6.51 -5.15 -17.26
N PHE A 182 -5.49 -4.51 -17.85
CA PHE A 182 -5.40 -4.31 -19.30
C PHE A 182 -4.89 -5.57 -20.03
N LEU A 183 -4.07 -6.38 -19.38
CA LEU A 183 -3.57 -7.63 -19.94
C LEU A 183 -4.69 -8.67 -20.10
N ASN A 184 -5.72 -8.59 -19.27
CA ASN A 184 -6.87 -9.49 -19.28
C ASN A 184 -8.06 -8.96 -20.11
N ARG A 185 -7.85 -8.14 -21.12
CA ARG A 185 -8.86 -7.45 -21.95
C ARG A 185 -9.94 -8.33 -22.55
N LYS A 186 -9.70 -9.60 -22.77
CA LYS A 186 -10.71 -10.55 -23.33
C LYS A 186 -11.95 -10.75 -22.46
N LYS A 187 -11.98 -10.18 -21.24
CA LYS A 187 -13.08 -10.32 -20.27
C LYS A 187 -13.87 -9.03 -20.02
N HIS A 188 -13.49 -7.93 -20.64
CA HIS A 188 -14.23 -6.68 -20.48
C HIS A 188 -15.21 -6.50 -21.62
N GLU A 189 -16.50 -6.49 -21.32
CA GLU A 189 -17.55 -6.08 -22.24
C GLU A 189 -17.25 -4.66 -22.74
N ASP A 190 -17.40 -4.47 -24.04
CA ASP A 190 -17.19 -3.19 -24.69
C ASP A 190 -18.34 -2.25 -24.34
N ARG A 191 -18.18 -1.50 -23.27
CA ARG A 191 -19.20 -0.55 -22.78
C ARG A 191 -19.41 0.67 -23.69
N TRP A 192 -18.57 0.85 -24.70
CA TRP A 192 -18.74 1.93 -25.67
C TRP A 192 -19.89 1.68 -26.66
N LYS A 193 -20.40 0.46 -26.71
CA LYS A 193 -21.55 0.10 -27.55
C LYS A 193 -22.92 0.44 -26.96
N GLU A 194 -22.95 0.89 -25.71
CA GLU A 194 -24.22 1.23 -25.02
C GLU A 194 -24.58 2.72 -25.08
N THR A 195 -23.87 3.52 -25.89
CA THR A 195 -24.04 4.99 -25.96
C THR A 195 -24.50 5.49 -27.33
N ASP A 196 -25.09 4.63 -28.18
CA ASP A 196 -25.76 5.06 -29.42
C ASP A 196 -27.27 5.19 -29.22
#